data_356abb4f7bd8daf67cbb0ee3aaa2ccbc
#
_entry.id   356abb4f7bd8daf67cbb0ee3aaa2ccbc
#
_cell.length_a   1.000
_cell.length_b   1.000
_cell.length_c   1.000
_cell.angle_alpha   90.00
_cell.angle_beta   90.00
_cell.angle_gamma   90.00
#
_symmetry.space_group_name_H-M   'P 1'
#
loop_
_entity.id
_entity.type
_entity.pdbx_description
1 polymer ?
#
loop_
_entity_poly.entity_id
_entity_poly.type
_entity_poly.pdbx_seq_one_letter_code
_entity_poly.pdbx_strand_id
1 'polypeptide(L)'
;IPDSRFADFVSAGVAQIIADNACAHLFVLGPATTADWRALDLIEERPVITMRGEKFVGHGKNVLGDPRVALTWLANELRQLGVTLKSGQIVTTGTCHPPLPIQSGDFCAADFGVLGKVSVGFR
;
A
#
# COMPACT_ATOMS: atom_id res chain seq x y z
N ILE A 1 1.77 5.36 3.49
CA ILE A 1 3.06 5.93 3.93
C ILE A 1 3.35 5.31 5.28
N PRO A 2 4.28 4.35 5.34
CA PRO A 2 4.73 3.80 6.61
C PRO A 2 5.59 4.82 7.36
N ASP A 3 5.44 4.86 8.67
CA ASP A 3 6.26 5.65 9.57
C ASP A 3 6.18 5.01 10.95
N SER A 4 7.31 4.65 11.54
CA SER A 4 7.37 3.99 12.83
C SER A 4 7.72 4.97 13.94
N ARG A 5 7.08 4.78 15.09
CA ARG A 5 7.44 5.48 16.33
C ARG A 5 8.72 4.95 16.98
N PHE A 6 9.20 3.80 16.51
CA PHE A 6 10.45 3.21 16.98
C PHE A 6 11.61 3.65 16.08
N ALA A 7 12.69 4.14 16.69
CA ALA A 7 13.90 4.54 15.96
C ALA A 7 14.55 3.35 15.24
N ASP A 8 14.49 2.16 15.83
CA ASP A 8 14.88 0.91 15.20
C ASP A 8 13.67 -0.03 15.11
N PHE A 9 12.85 0.18 14.09
CA PHE A 9 11.67 -0.64 13.85
C PHE A 9 12.01 -2.04 13.32
N VAL A 10 13.22 -2.24 12.77
CA VAL A 10 13.64 -3.52 12.20
C VAL A 10 13.86 -4.56 13.31
N SER A 11 14.37 -4.13 14.46
CA SER A 11 14.56 -4.99 15.62
C SER A 11 13.36 -5.01 16.58
N ALA A 12 12.31 -4.26 16.28
CA ALA A 12 11.11 -4.23 17.10
C ALA A 12 10.42 -5.60 17.13
N GLY A 13 10.01 -6.03 18.31
CA GLY A 13 9.27 -7.28 18.52
C GLY A 13 7.81 -7.16 18.03
N VAL A 14 7.15 -8.31 17.88
CA VAL A 14 5.77 -8.38 17.37
C VAL A 14 4.80 -7.50 18.15
N ALA A 15 4.89 -7.50 19.50
CA ALA A 15 4.02 -6.68 20.35
C ALA A 15 4.21 -5.17 20.08
N GLN A 16 5.45 -4.74 19.85
CA GLN A 16 5.78 -3.36 19.51
C GLN A 16 5.26 -2.98 18.13
N ILE A 17 5.41 -3.87 17.14
CA ILE A 17 4.89 -3.65 15.79
C ILE A 17 3.36 -3.52 15.81
N ILE A 18 2.67 -4.35 16.59
CA ILE A 18 1.20 -4.27 16.75
C ILE A 18 0.82 -2.93 17.42
N ALA A 19 1.53 -2.53 18.49
CA ALA A 19 1.27 -1.27 19.18
C ALA A 19 1.52 -0.04 18.28
N ASP A 20 2.42 -0.16 17.31
CA ASP A 20 2.75 0.85 16.31
C ASP A 20 1.87 0.77 15.04
N ASN A 21 0.77 0.03 15.10
CA ASN A 21 -0.13 -0.17 13.97
C ASN A 21 0.59 -0.68 12.71
N ALA A 22 1.59 -1.55 12.88
CA ALA A 22 2.46 -2.09 11.82
C ALA A 22 3.09 -0.99 10.94
N CYS A 23 3.53 0.10 11.55
CA CYS A 23 4.07 1.29 10.88
C CYS A 23 3.08 2.00 9.94
N ALA A 24 1.80 1.68 9.97
CA ALA A 24 0.81 2.37 9.17
C ALA A 24 0.53 3.77 9.75
N HIS A 25 0.84 4.81 9.01
CA HIS A 25 0.70 6.19 9.47
C HIS A 25 -0.26 7.00 8.61
N LEU A 26 0.10 7.28 7.36
CA LEU A 26 -0.70 8.09 6.46
C LEU A 26 -1.13 7.28 5.23
N PHE A 27 -2.31 7.62 4.73
CA PHE A 27 -2.85 7.04 3.51
C PHE A 27 -3.22 8.16 2.53
N VAL A 28 -2.77 8.05 1.30
CA VAL A 28 -3.09 9.00 0.22
C VAL A 28 -4.03 8.31 -0.75
N LEU A 29 -5.29 8.70 -0.73
CA LEU A 29 -6.32 8.16 -1.60
C LEU A 29 -6.32 8.92 -2.92
N GLY A 30 -6.13 8.20 -4.01
CA GLY A 30 -6.32 8.73 -5.36
C GLY A 30 -7.79 8.81 -5.78
N PRO A 31 -8.07 9.36 -6.95
CA PRO A 31 -9.42 9.35 -7.51
C PRO A 31 -9.88 7.91 -7.78
N ALA A 32 -11.18 7.70 -7.74
CA ALA A 32 -11.77 6.41 -8.11
C ALA A 32 -11.50 6.12 -9.59
N THR A 33 -11.04 4.89 -9.88
CA THR A 33 -10.85 4.46 -11.27
C THR A 33 -12.19 4.16 -11.94
N THR A 34 -12.28 4.47 -13.22
CA THR A 34 -13.37 4.05 -14.11
C THR A 34 -12.99 2.85 -14.99
N ALA A 35 -11.75 2.37 -14.87
CA ALA A 35 -11.29 1.20 -15.61
C ALA A 35 -11.98 -0.09 -15.13
N ASP A 36 -12.11 -1.05 -16.04
CA ASP A 36 -12.52 -2.41 -15.65
C ASP A 36 -11.37 -3.14 -14.96
N TRP A 37 -11.14 -2.76 -13.70
CA TRP A 37 -10.06 -3.29 -12.89
C TRP A 37 -10.17 -4.80 -12.63
N ARG A 38 -11.37 -5.38 -12.79
CA ARG A 38 -11.57 -6.83 -12.61
C ARG A 38 -10.98 -7.65 -13.75
N ALA A 39 -10.84 -7.05 -14.94
CA ALA A 39 -10.19 -7.66 -16.07
C ALA A 39 -8.65 -7.54 -16.06
N LEU A 40 -8.09 -6.78 -15.11
CA LEU A 40 -6.64 -6.58 -15.01
C LEU A 40 -5.96 -7.79 -14.37
N ASP A 41 -4.78 -8.11 -14.87
CA ASP A 41 -3.85 -9.00 -14.18
C ASP A 41 -3.07 -8.22 -13.12
N LEU A 42 -3.62 -8.16 -11.91
CA LEU A 42 -3.03 -7.42 -10.80
C LEU A 42 -1.64 -7.95 -10.39
N ILE A 43 -1.31 -9.19 -10.73
CA ILE A 43 0.00 -9.79 -10.47
C ILE A 43 1.07 -9.10 -11.34
N GLU A 44 0.75 -8.89 -12.62
CA GLU A 44 1.68 -8.30 -13.59
C GLU A 44 1.65 -6.77 -13.63
N GLU A 45 0.79 -6.13 -12.85
CA GLU A 45 0.79 -4.66 -12.72
C GLU A 45 2.14 -4.12 -12.24
N ARG A 46 2.59 -3.03 -12.86
CA ARG A 46 3.89 -2.39 -12.61
C ARG A 46 3.72 -0.92 -12.24
N PRO A 47 3.32 -0.63 -11.01
CA PRO A 47 3.25 0.75 -10.55
C PRO A 47 4.61 1.42 -10.62
N VAL A 48 4.64 2.69 -11.02
CA VAL A 48 5.87 3.47 -11.10
C VAL A 48 5.79 4.63 -10.11
N ILE A 49 6.72 4.65 -9.16
CA ILE A 49 6.89 5.77 -8.25
C ILE A 49 7.95 6.71 -8.86
N THR A 50 7.63 8.00 -8.96
CA THR A 50 8.57 9.04 -9.35
C THR A 50 8.83 9.95 -8.16
N MET A 51 10.10 10.08 -7.76
CA MET A 51 10.52 10.92 -6.65
C MET A 51 11.95 11.42 -6.92
N ARG A 52 12.22 12.71 -6.66
CA ARG A 52 13.55 13.34 -6.88
C ARG A 52 14.09 13.13 -8.31
N GLY A 53 13.22 13.07 -9.33
CA GLY A 53 13.60 12.82 -10.72
C GLY A 53 13.91 11.36 -11.06
N GLU A 54 13.90 10.47 -10.09
CA GLU A 54 14.11 9.03 -10.28
C GLU A 54 12.79 8.27 -10.39
N LYS A 55 12.83 7.12 -11.08
CA LYS A 55 11.70 6.22 -11.23
C LYS A 55 11.99 4.87 -10.56
N PHE A 56 11.06 4.44 -9.75
CA PHE A 56 11.11 3.18 -9.03
C PHE A 56 9.92 2.32 -9.48
N VAL A 57 10.21 1.16 -10.06
CA VAL A 57 9.18 0.28 -10.61
C VAL A 57 8.79 -0.76 -9.57
N GLY A 58 7.54 -0.77 -9.18
CA GLY A 58 6.96 -1.81 -8.36
C GLY A 58 6.46 -3.00 -9.17
N HIS A 59 5.92 -3.99 -8.47
CA HIS A 59 5.29 -5.15 -9.10
C HIS A 59 4.15 -5.67 -8.23
N GLY A 60 3.00 -5.95 -8.83
CA GLY A 60 1.83 -6.46 -8.11
C GLY A 60 2.12 -7.76 -7.36
N LYS A 61 2.90 -8.68 -7.96
CA LYS A 61 3.32 -9.94 -7.33
C LYS A 61 4.10 -9.78 -6.02
N ASN A 62 4.68 -8.60 -5.75
CA ASN A 62 5.39 -8.36 -4.50
C ASN A 62 4.43 -8.38 -3.30
N VAL A 63 3.14 -8.27 -3.54
CA VAL A 63 2.09 -8.41 -2.52
C VAL A 63 1.69 -9.88 -2.41
N LEU A 64 2.45 -10.67 -1.67
CA LEU A 64 2.21 -12.10 -1.40
C LEU A 64 1.99 -12.96 -2.67
N GLY A 65 2.62 -12.58 -3.78
CA GLY A 65 2.42 -13.23 -5.08
C GLY A 65 1.20 -12.74 -5.86
N ASP A 66 0.13 -12.37 -5.15
CA ASP A 66 -1.10 -11.79 -5.70
C ASP A 66 -1.78 -10.94 -4.62
N PRO A 67 -2.06 -9.65 -4.85
CA PRO A 67 -2.72 -8.78 -3.86
C PRO A 67 -4.09 -9.30 -3.41
N ARG A 68 -4.76 -10.12 -4.21
CA ARG A 68 -6.04 -10.75 -3.86
C ARG A 68 -5.91 -11.79 -2.75
N VAL A 69 -4.72 -12.40 -2.58
CA VAL A 69 -4.45 -13.34 -1.49
C VAL A 69 -4.57 -12.64 -0.14
N ALA A 70 -3.95 -11.47 0.02
CA ALA A 70 -4.03 -10.68 1.26
C ALA A 70 -5.47 -10.26 1.57
N LEU A 71 -6.23 -9.81 0.57
CA LEU A 71 -7.63 -9.42 0.76
C LEU A 71 -8.50 -10.63 1.15
N THR A 72 -8.29 -11.76 0.51
CA THR A 72 -9.03 -13.01 0.80
C THR A 72 -8.75 -13.48 2.23
N TRP A 73 -7.47 -13.44 2.64
CA TRP A 73 -7.09 -13.77 4.00
C TRP A 73 -7.80 -12.85 5.02
N LEU A 74 -7.73 -11.54 4.81
CA LEU A 74 -8.38 -10.58 5.70
C LEU A 74 -9.90 -10.84 5.81
N ALA A 75 -10.58 -11.07 4.68
CA ALA A 75 -12.00 -11.33 4.67
C ALA A 75 -12.37 -12.61 5.47
N ASN A 76 -11.53 -13.65 5.38
CA ASN A 76 -11.73 -14.89 6.11
C ASN A 76 -11.49 -14.71 7.62
N GLU A 77 -10.45 -13.97 8.02
CA GLU A 77 -10.17 -13.66 9.43
C GLU A 77 -11.32 -12.83 10.05
N LEU A 78 -11.75 -11.78 9.36
CA LEU A 78 -12.88 -10.96 9.83
C LEU A 78 -14.15 -11.78 9.99
N ARG A 79 -14.42 -12.72 9.08
CA ARG A 79 -15.57 -13.63 9.18
C ARG A 79 -15.55 -14.46 10.45
N GLN A 80 -14.38 -14.95 10.88
CA GLN A 80 -14.24 -15.73 12.12
C GLN A 80 -14.59 -14.87 13.35
N LEU A 81 -14.37 -13.56 13.27
CA LEU A 81 -14.71 -12.60 14.32
C LEU A 81 -16.16 -12.06 14.19
N GLY A 82 -16.96 -12.57 13.26
CA GLY A 82 -18.32 -12.08 13.02
C GLY A 82 -18.37 -10.70 12.35
N VAL A 83 -17.24 -10.25 11.79
CA VAL A 83 -17.12 -8.95 11.09
C VAL A 83 -17.11 -9.16 9.60
N THR A 84 -17.77 -8.30 8.85
CA THR A 84 -17.77 -8.31 7.38
C THR A 84 -17.26 -6.99 6.82
N LEU A 85 -16.52 -7.06 5.72
CA LEU A 85 -16.18 -5.89 4.94
C LEU A 85 -17.43 -5.26 4.34
N LYS A 86 -17.53 -3.94 4.41
CA LYS A 86 -18.67 -3.18 3.92
C LYS A 86 -18.29 -2.33 2.72
N SER A 87 -19.28 -2.00 1.90
CA SER A 87 -19.09 -1.03 0.82
C SER A 87 -18.54 0.30 1.35
N GLY A 88 -17.61 0.89 0.65
CA GLY A 88 -16.92 2.13 1.04
C GLY A 88 -15.71 1.96 1.95
N GLN A 89 -15.46 0.77 2.48
CA GLN A 89 -14.22 0.50 3.20
C GLN A 89 -13.04 0.34 2.24
N ILE A 90 -11.88 0.85 2.67
CA ILE A 90 -10.64 0.77 1.92
C ILE A 90 -9.71 -0.21 2.61
N VAL A 91 -9.11 -1.10 1.83
CA VAL A 91 -8.15 -2.09 2.31
C VAL A 91 -6.84 -1.91 1.54
N THR A 92 -5.74 -1.80 2.27
CA THR A 92 -4.39 -1.90 1.70
C THR A 92 -3.89 -3.33 1.85
N THR A 93 -3.52 -3.95 0.75
CA THR A 93 -3.19 -5.39 0.70
C THR A 93 -1.70 -5.67 0.85
N GLY A 94 -0.88 -4.64 0.85
CA GLY A 94 0.57 -4.73 0.95
C GLY A 94 1.27 -3.71 0.05
N THR A 95 2.57 -3.86 -0.14
CA THR A 95 3.38 -2.94 -0.93
C THR A 95 3.89 -3.56 -2.22
N CYS A 96 3.72 -2.86 -3.32
CA CYS A 96 4.26 -3.26 -4.64
C CYS A 96 5.75 -2.94 -4.77
N HIS A 97 6.30 -2.05 -3.95
CA HIS A 97 7.70 -1.63 -3.95
C HIS A 97 8.17 -1.46 -2.49
N PRO A 98 9.41 -1.80 -2.14
CA PRO A 98 9.95 -1.50 -0.83
C PRO A 98 9.78 -0.01 -0.47
N PRO A 99 9.54 0.33 0.80
CA PRO A 99 9.41 1.73 1.21
C PRO A 99 10.64 2.55 0.81
N LEU A 100 10.41 3.73 0.26
CA LEU A 100 11.46 4.69 -0.09
C LEU A 100 11.60 5.71 1.03
N PRO A 101 12.83 6.05 1.45
CA PRO A 101 13.03 7.08 2.45
C PRO A 101 12.61 8.44 1.91
N ILE A 102 11.83 9.16 2.71
CA ILE A 102 11.33 10.49 2.37
C ILE A 102 11.96 11.56 3.25
N GLN A 103 12.01 12.78 2.74
CA GLN A 103 12.52 13.96 3.45
C GLN A 103 11.55 15.14 3.26
N SER A 104 11.64 16.11 4.15
CA SER A 104 10.93 17.38 3.98
C SER A 104 11.27 18.02 2.62
N GLY A 105 10.28 18.48 1.91
CA GLY A 105 10.40 19.03 0.55
C GLY A 105 10.25 18.01 -0.59
N ASP A 106 10.23 16.72 -0.31
CA ASP A 106 10.01 15.72 -1.34
C ASP A 106 8.61 15.80 -1.95
N PHE A 107 8.54 15.53 -3.24
CA PHE A 107 7.29 15.28 -3.96
C PHE A 107 7.34 13.89 -4.57
N CYS A 108 6.34 13.09 -4.29
CA CYS A 108 6.20 11.72 -4.77
C CYS A 108 4.95 11.60 -5.63
N ALA A 109 5.08 11.00 -6.80
CA ALA A 109 3.96 10.63 -7.66
C ALA A 109 4.01 9.13 -7.94
N ALA A 110 2.90 8.44 -7.73
CA ALA A 110 2.74 7.02 -8.06
C ALA A 110 1.74 6.86 -9.21
N ASP A 111 2.17 6.19 -10.26
CA ASP A 111 1.39 5.90 -11.46
C ASP A 111 1.06 4.41 -11.48
N PHE A 112 -0.22 4.09 -11.42
CA PHE A 112 -0.76 2.74 -11.47
C PHE A 112 -1.38 2.42 -12.85
N GLY A 113 -0.89 3.07 -13.91
CA GLY A 113 -1.38 2.86 -15.27
C GLY A 113 -2.86 3.23 -15.39
N VAL A 114 -3.65 2.31 -15.91
CA VAL A 114 -5.11 2.51 -16.12
C VAL A 114 -5.89 2.67 -14.82
N LEU A 115 -5.32 2.26 -13.68
CA LEU A 115 -5.96 2.45 -12.37
C LEU A 115 -5.87 3.90 -11.87
N GLY A 116 -4.99 4.71 -12.46
CA GLY A 116 -4.86 6.12 -12.13
C GLY A 116 -3.55 6.48 -11.44
N LYS A 117 -3.48 7.73 -10.98
CA LYS A 117 -2.27 8.30 -10.37
C LYS A 117 -2.62 8.96 -9.04
N VAL A 118 -1.65 8.95 -8.15
CA VAL A 118 -1.73 9.64 -6.88
C VAL A 118 -0.41 10.37 -6.61
N SER A 119 -0.47 11.52 -5.96
CA SER A 119 0.74 12.26 -5.60
C SER A 119 0.61 12.91 -4.22
N VAL A 120 1.76 13.15 -3.60
CA VAL A 120 1.85 13.77 -2.28
C VAL A 120 3.15 14.56 -2.17
N GLY A 121 3.09 15.72 -1.52
CA GLY A 121 4.24 16.51 -1.09
C GLY A 121 4.47 16.37 0.42
N PHE A 122 5.72 16.29 0.83
CA PHE A 122 6.12 16.17 2.23
C PHE A 122 6.67 17.52 2.72
N ARG A 123 6.26 17.96 3.91
CA ARG A 123 6.67 19.24 4.52
C ARG A 123 7.22 19.01 5.91
#